data_08e4b82a48327728e3c0a61e747d7202
#
_entry.id   08e4b82a48327728e3c0a61e747d7202
#
_cell.length_a   1.000
_cell.length_b   1.000
_cell.length_c   1.000
_cell.angle_alpha   90.00
_cell.angle_beta   90.00
_cell.angle_gamma   90.00
#
_symmetry.space_group_name_H-M   'P 1'
#
loop_
_entity.id
_entity.type
_entity.pdbx_description
1 polymer ?
#
loop_
_entity_poly.entity_id
_entity_poly.type
_entity_poly.pdbx_seq_one_letter_code
_entity_poly.pdbx_strand_id
1 'polypeptide(L)'
;METKINIVHCPLAEVGSHIPEFSGLFIICDRNVSWIPEKIGALAEGVYIIEATEQNKTIGTVAEICRWLMEQGADRKAFLLGIGGGVTTDITGFAASVYKRGVKFGFIPTTLLSQVDAAIGGKNGVNLDSFKNMVGVIRQPEATFICPEPLETLPDTQMVSGAAELLKTFIINNDNDNYFKAVDALKSKSRDLGPLVAEAAKVKAGIASRDPEEHGERRLLNLGHTFAHAIEKLSEESIGHGQAVAMGIILAARLSEKVGTAEFGLSARLESDFKACGLPTECPFGISEMAGAMKKDKKAEGSIVHFVLPVSIGHVETRDLTVEEVVKLLEA
;
A
#
# COMPACT_ATOMS: atom_id res chain seq x y z
N MET A 1 -5.55 21.98 6.52
CA MET A 1 -6.98 21.57 6.59
C MET A 1 -7.00 20.05 6.50
N GLU A 2 -7.65 19.35 7.40
CA GLU A 2 -7.69 17.88 7.41
C GLU A 2 -8.47 17.36 6.20
N THR A 3 -7.90 16.40 5.46
CA THR A 3 -8.52 15.84 4.27
C THR A 3 -9.43 14.67 4.66
N LYS A 4 -10.71 14.76 4.36
CA LYS A 4 -11.66 13.66 4.66
C LYS A 4 -11.33 12.43 3.80
N ILE A 5 -11.02 11.30 4.46
CA ILE A 5 -10.87 9.99 3.84
C ILE A 5 -12.06 9.13 4.31
N ASN A 6 -12.84 8.63 3.36
CA ASN A 6 -14.05 7.87 3.63
C ASN A 6 -13.80 6.37 3.42
N ILE A 7 -13.81 5.60 4.50
CA ILE A 7 -13.69 4.14 4.48
C ILE A 7 -15.00 3.55 4.93
N VAL A 8 -15.54 2.64 4.13
CA VAL A 8 -16.79 1.93 4.37
C VAL A 8 -16.50 0.45 4.49
N HIS A 9 -16.81 -0.13 5.65
CA HIS A 9 -16.72 -1.57 5.88
C HIS A 9 -18.10 -2.18 5.65
N CYS A 10 -18.24 -3.00 4.60
CA CYS A 10 -19.50 -3.65 4.26
C CYS A 10 -19.26 -4.92 3.45
N PRO A 11 -20.23 -5.87 3.42
CA PRO A 11 -20.23 -6.96 2.46
C PRO A 11 -20.33 -6.42 1.02
N LEU A 12 -19.85 -7.19 0.04
CA LEU A 12 -19.91 -6.81 -1.37
C LEU A 12 -21.34 -6.43 -1.81
N ALA A 13 -22.35 -7.17 -1.36
CA ALA A 13 -23.74 -6.95 -1.73
C ALA A 13 -24.31 -5.58 -1.29
N GLU A 14 -23.69 -4.92 -0.33
CA GLU A 14 -24.14 -3.64 0.20
C GLU A 14 -23.43 -2.44 -0.42
N VAL A 15 -22.34 -2.67 -1.18
CA VAL A 15 -21.52 -1.57 -1.77
C VAL A 15 -22.39 -0.61 -2.59
N GLY A 16 -23.30 -1.12 -3.41
CA GLY A 16 -24.18 -0.30 -4.26
C GLY A 16 -25.00 0.74 -3.48
N SER A 17 -25.41 0.42 -2.25
CA SER A 17 -26.19 1.34 -1.40
C SER A 17 -25.36 2.48 -0.83
N HIS A 18 -24.03 2.37 -0.85
CA HIS A 18 -23.10 3.36 -0.34
C HIS A 18 -22.45 4.22 -1.43
N ILE A 19 -22.65 3.89 -2.72
CA ILE A 19 -22.15 4.72 -3.82
C ILE A 19 -23.00 6.00 -3.89
N PRO A 20 -22.38 7.20 -3.96
CA PRO A 20 -23.12 8.45 -4.06
C PRO A 20 -23.87 8.54 -5.39
N GLU A 21 -24.83 9.48 -5.50
CA GLU A 21 -25.60 9.72 -6.72
C GLU A 21 -24.70 9.93 -7.96
N PHE A 22 -25.02 9.24 -9.06
CA PHE A 22 -24.28 9.24 -10.32
C PHE A 22 -25.22 9.12 -11.52
N SER A 23 -24.74 9.46 -12.73
CA SER A 23 -25.48 9.25 -14.00
C SER A 23 -25.34 7.86 -14.57
N GLY A 24 -24.18 7.21 -14.32
CA GLY A 24 -23.84 5.84 -14.75
C GLY A 24 -22.67 5.31 -13.97
N LEU A 25 -22.71 4.03 -13.59
CA LEU A 25 -21.64 3.30 -12.92
C LEU A 25 -20.79 2.56 -13.95
N PHE A 26 -19.49 2.86 -13.96
CA PHE A 26 -18.49 2.19 -14.80
C PHE A 26 -17.44 1.52 -13.92
N ILE A 27 -17.13 0.26 -14.21
CA ILE A 27 -16.24 -0.54 -13.37
C ILE A 27 -14.94 -0.82 -14.13
N ILE A 28 -13.82 -0.59 -13.46
CA ILE A 28 -12.50 -1.07 -13.89
C ILE A 28 -12.15 -2.24 -12.98
N CYS A 29 -12.05 -3.44 -13.52
CA CYS A 29 -11.92 -4.66 -12.73
C CYS A 29 -10.69 -5.47 -13.11
N ASP A 30 -9.92 -5.89 -12.10
CA ASP A 30 -8.87 -6.89 -12.29
C ASP A 30 -9.49 -8.23 -12.74
N ARG A 31 -8.92 -8.84 -13.78
CA ARG A 31 -9.33 -10.14 -14.32
C ARG A 31 -9.47 -11.23 -13.24
N ASN A 32 -8.57 -11.22 -12.25
CA ASN A 32 -8.56 -12.22 -11.19
C ASN A 32 -9.78 -12.18 -10.26
N VAL A 33 -10.51 -11.07 -10.25
CA VAL A 33 -11.68 -10.83 -9.40
C VAL A 33 -12.91 -10.43 -10.24
N SER A 34 -12.96 -10.83 -11.49
CA SER A 34 -14.05 -10.53 -12.44
C SER A 34 -15.43 -11.05 -12.02
N TRP A 35 -15.50 -11.86 -10.97
CA TRP A 35 -16.74 -12.33 -10.34
C TRP A 35 -17.37 -11.29 -9.39
N ILE A 36 -16.65 -10.22 -8.98
CA ILE A 36 -17.13 -9.24 -8.01
C ILE A 36 -18.18 -8.28 -8.58
N PRO A 37 -18.08 -7.76 -9.82
CA PRO A 37 -19.02 -6.78 -10.35
C PRO A 37 -20.51 -7.20 -10.25
N GLU A 38 -20.81 -8.47 -10.38
CA GLU A 38 -22.17 -8.99 -10.27
C GLU A 38 -22.70 -9.05 -8.83
N LYS A 39 -21.82 -8.89 -7.82
CA LYS A 39 -22.15 -9.05 -6.41
C LYS A 39 -22.29 -7.74 -5.64
N ILE A 40 -22.01 -6.60 -6.26
CA ILE A 40 -21.94 -5.30 -5.54
C ILE A 40 -23.29 -4.66 -5.25
N GLY A 41 -24.41 -5.29 -5.61
CA GLY A 41 -25.75 -4.75 -5.37
C GLY A 41 -26.07 -3.48 -6.17
N ALA A 42 -25.35 -3.22 -7.28
CA ALA A 42 -25.58 -2.09 -8.19
C ALA A 42 -25.42 -2.54 -9.65
N LEU A 43 -26.21 -1.93 -10.54
CA LEU A 43 -26.10 -2.19 -11.98
C LEU A 43 -25.03 -1.29 -12.60
N ALA A 44 -24.04 -1.89 -13.24
CA ALA A 44 -23.02 -1.15 -14.00
C ALA A 44 -23.46 -0.99 -15.47
N GLU A 45 -23.21 0.20 -16.03
CA GLU A 45 -23.38 0.50 -17.47
C GLU A 45 -22.31 -0.22 -18.30
N GLY A 46 -21.13 -0.46 -17.71
CA GLY A 46 -20.05 -1.21 -18.35
C GLY A 46 -18.97 -1.65 -17.37
N VAL A 47 -18.29 -2.75 -17.75
CA VAL A 47 -17.15 -3.29 -16.99
C VAL A 47 -15.96 -3.41 -17.93
N TYR A 48 -14.85 -2.76 -17.61
CA TYR A 48 -13.57 -2.85 -18.30
C TYR A 48 -12.64 -3.77 -17.51
N ILE A 49 -12.27 -4.90 -18.09
CA ILE A 49 -11.38 -5.87 -17.46
C ILE A 49 -9.93 -5.56 -17.80
N ILE A 50 -9.09 -5.43 -16.79
CA ILE A 50 -7.63 -5.24 -16.95
C ILE A 50 -6.87 -6.47 -16.44
N GLU A 51 -5.69 -6.67 -16.99
CA GLU A 51 -4.66 -7.51 -16.39
C GLU A 51 -3.82 -6.61 -15.47
N ALA A 52 -4.08 -6.68 -14.16
CA ALA A 52 -3.50 -5.81 -13.16
C ALA A 52 -2.05 -6.22 -12.82
N THR A 53 -1.16 -6.07 -13.79
CA THR A 53 0.28 -6.27 -13.64
C THR A 53 1.01 -4.92 -13.56
N GLU A 54 2.19 -4.91 -12.97
CA GLU A 54 3.01 -3.69 -12.88
C GLU A 54 3.40 -3.17 -14.29
N GLN A 55 3.57 -4.06 -15.27
CA GLN A 55 3.85 -3.71 -16.66
C GLN A 55 2.67 -2.97 -17.33
N ASN A 56 1.45 -3.25 -16.89
CA ASN A 56 0.23 -2.62 -17.40
C ASN A 56 -0.14 -1.33 -16.64
N LYS A 57 0.60 -0.98 -15.59
CA LYS A 57 0.40 0.27 -14.84
C LYS A 57 1.00 1.46 -15.58
N THR A 58 0.41 1.82 -16.74
CA THR A 58 0.96 2.80 -17.70
C THR A 58 -0.03 3.89 -18.08
N ILE A 59 0.50 5.00 -18.62
CA ILE A 59 -0.31 6.06 -19.27
C ILE A 59 -1.12 5.50 -20.44
N GLY A 60 -0.58 4.52 -21.17
CA GLY A 60 -1.28 3.84 -22.26
C GLY A 60 -2.57 3.18 -21.81
N THR A 61 -2.51 2.41 -20.72
CA THR A 61 -3.70 1.77 -20.10
C THR A 61 -4.74 2.80 -19.67
N VAL A 62 -4.32 3.91 -19.06
CA VAL A 62 -5.23 5.01 -18.69
C VAL A 62 -5.90 5.62 -19.92
N ALA A 63 -5.14 5.81 -21.00
CA ALA A 63 -5.69 6.35 -22.25
C ALA A 63 -6.71 5.38 -22.89
N GLU A 64 -6.49 4.07 -22.83
CA GLU A 64 -7.44 3.05 -23.28
C GLU A 64 -8.74 3.08 -22.47
N ILE A 65 -8.64 3.14 -21.14
CA ILE A 65 -9.79 3.30 -20.26
C ILE A 65 -10.57 4.57 -20.59
N CYS A 66 -9.90 5.69 -20.81
CA CYS A 66 -10.56 6.95 -21.19
C CYS A 66 -11.29 6.86 -22.54
N ARG A 67 -10.73 6.15 -23.54
CA ARG A 67 -11.40 5.92 -24.83
C ARG A 67 -12.65 5.04 -24.63
N TRP A 68 -12.49 3.95 -23.90
CA TRP A 68 -13.62 3.07 -23.58
C TRP A 68 -14.76 3.82 -22.87
N LEU A 69 -14.44 4.66 -21.87
CA LEU A 69 -15.45 5.49 -21.19
C LEU A 69 -16.19 6.45 -22.16
N MET A 70 -15.47 7.00 -23.13
CA MET A 70 -16.10 7.84 -24.18
C MET A 70 -17.05 7.02 -25.07
N GLU A 71 -16.64 5.82 -25.48
CA GLU A 71 -17.43 4.90 -26.30
C GLU A 71 -18.70 4.45 -25.55
N GLN A 72 -18.61 4.25 -24.24
CA GLN A 72 -19.75 3.93 -23.37
C GLN A 72 -20.64 5.15 -23.05
N GLY A 73 -20.30 6.34 -23.53
CA GLY A 73 -21.11 7.55 -23.27
C GLY A 73 -20.97 8.12 -21.85
N ALA A 74 -19.98 7.70 -21.07
CA ALA A 74 -19.78 8.20 -19.71
C ALA A 74 -19.68 9.73 -19.67
N ASP A 75 -20.53 10.39 -18.90
CA ASP A 75 -20.57 11.84 -18.76
C ASP A 75 -19.75 12.34 -17.55
N ARG A 76 -19.84 13.63 -17.19
CA ARG A 76 -19.13 14.21 -16.05
C ARG A 76 -19.68 13.81 -14.68
N LYS A 77 -20.88 13.24 -14.63
CA LYS A 77 -21.53 12.76 -13.41
C LYS A 77 -21.38 11.25 -13.25
N ALA A 78 -20.64 10.59 -14.18
CA ALA A 78 -20.32 9.17 -14.08
C ALA A 78 -19.52 8.89 -12.81
N PHE A 79 -19.67 7.67 -12.28
CA PHE A 79 -18.89 7.13 -11.19
C PHE A 79 -18.01 5.98 -11.67
N LEU A 80 -16.70 6.07 -11.43
CA LEU A 80 -15.76 4.98 -11.71
C LEU A 80 -15.50 4.19 -10.44
N LEU A 81 -15.68 2.87 -10.50
CA LEU A 81 -15.39 1.97 -9.40
C LEU A 81 -14.22 1.05 -9.78
N GLY A 82 -13.09 1.18 -9.08
CA GLY A 82 -11.94 0.31 -9.24
C GLY A 82 -12.06 -0.93 -8.35
N ILE A 83 -12.05 -2.12 -8.93
CA ILE A 83 -12.15 -3.41 -8.23
C ILE A 83 -10.86 -4.20 -8.48
N GLY A 84 -9.98 -4.31 -7.47
CA GLY A 84 -8.69 -4.99 -7.63
C GLY A 84 -7.67 -4.62 -6.57
N GLY A 85 -6.42 -5.03 -6.79
CA GLY A 85 -5.28 -4.65 -5.98
C GLY A 85 -4.81 -3.21 -6.21
N GLY A 86 -3.64 -2.86 -5.66
CA GLY A 86 -3.05 -1.51 -5.75
C GLY A 86 -2.88 -1.01 -7.19
N VAL A 87 -2.48 -1.87 -8.13
CA VAL A 87 -2.36 -1.51 -9.56
C VAL A 87 -3.70 -1.02 -10.11
N THR A 88 -4.78 -1.76 -9.85
CA THR A 88 -6.13 -1.40 -10.34
C THR A 88 -6.63 -0.12 -9.70
N THR A 89 -6.45 0.05 -8.39
CA THR A 89 -6.91 1.26 -7.69
C THR A 89 -6.16 2.50 -8.17
N ASP A 90 -4.85 2.41 -8.36
CA ASP A 90 -4.02 3.52 -8.86
C ASP A 90 -4.40 3.92 -10.29
N ILE A 91 -4.55 2.96 -11.20
CA ILE A 91 -4.99 3.20 -12.59
C ILE A 91 -6.38 3.84 -12.60
N THR A 92 -7.33 3.29 -11.82
CA THR A 92 -8.70 3.81 -11.77
C THR A 92 -8.75 5.22 -11.23
N GLY A 93 -8.08 5.49 -10.11
CA GLY A 93 -8.05 6.82 -9.49
C GLY A 93 -7.40 7.86 -10.39
N PHE A 94 -6.33 7.49 -11.11
CA PHE A 94 -5.70 8.39 -12.08
C PHE A 94 -6.58 8.60 -13.32
N ALA A 95 -7.15 7.55 -13.91
CA ALA A 95 -8.09 7.65 -15.03
C ALA A 95 -9.29 8.55 -14.67
N ALA A 96 -9.92 8.34 -13.51
CA ALA A 96 -11.01 9.16 -13.02
C ALA A 96 -10.60 10.62 -12.83
N SER A 97 -9.37 10.87 -12.45
CA SER A 97 -8.86 12.23 -12.20
C SER A 97 -8.62 13.03 -13.48
N VAL A 98 -8.27 12.36 -14.58
CA VAL A 98 -7.96 13.00 -15.86
C VAL A 98 -9.13 12.98 -16.86
N TYR A 99 -9.99 11.93 -16.80
CA TYR A 99 -11.15 11.82 -17.68
C TYR A 99 -12.11 12.99 -17.49
N LYS A 100 -12.47 13.69 -18.56
CA LYS A 100 -13.32 14.89 -18.57
C LYS A 100 -12.96 15.96 -17.51
N ARG A 101 -11.68 16.05 -17.12
CA ARG A 101 -11.12 16.90 -16.05
C ARG A 101 -11.58 16.51 -14.63
N GLY A 102 -11.94 15.25 -14.45
CA GLY A 102 -12.30 14.65 -13.17
C GLY A 102 -13.75 14.19 -13.11
N VAL A 103 -13.93 12.90 -12.84
CA VAL A 103 -15.21 12.26 -12.50
C VAL A 103 -15.10 11.66 -11.09
N LYS A 104 -16.23 11.38 -10.45
CA LYS A 104 -16.27 10.72 -9.13
C LYS A 104 -15.75 9.28 -9.24
N PHE A 105 -15.11 8.79 -8.18
CA PHE A 105 -14.61 7.42 -8.16
C PHE A 105 -14.56 6.84 -6.75
N GLY A 106 -14.50 5.53 -6.67
CA GLY A 106 -14.33 4.76 -5.45
C GLY A 106 -13.55 3.49 -5.72
N PHE A 107 -13.22 2.75 -4.65
CA PHE A 107 -12.45 1.52 -4.73
C PHE A 107 -13.11 0.38 -3.94
N ILE A 108 -13.01 -0.84 -4.48
CA ILE A 108 -13.12 -2.09 -3.75
C ILE A 108 -11.73 -2.75 -3.83
N PRO A 109 -10.85 -2.49 -2.85
CA PRO A 109 -9.55 -3.14 -2.80
C PRO A 109 -9.71 -4.62 -2.50
N THR A 110 -9.04 -5.48 -3.28
CA THR A 110 -9.23 -6.93 -3.22
C THR A 110 -8.03 -7.72 -2.74
N THR A 111 -6.90 -7.05 -2.50
CA THR A 111 -5.72 -7.65 -1.86
C THR A 111 -5.56 -7.11 -0.45
N LEU A 112 -4.97 -7.89 0.46
CA LEU A 112 -4.70 -7.42 1.82
C LEU A 112 -3.85 -6.14 1.80
N LEU A 113 -2.82 -6.09 0.95
CA LEU A 113 -1.99 -4.90 0.75
C LEU A 113 -2.82 -3.66 0.37
N SER A 114 -3.76 -3.79 -0.56
CA SER A 114 -4.57 -2.64 -0.97
C SER A 114 -5.61 -2.25 0.07
N GLN A 115 -6.13 -3.19 0.85
CA GLN A 115 -7.10 -2.90 1.92
C GLN A 115 -6.48 -2.16 3.10
N VAL A 116 -5.22 -2.45 3.45
CA VAL A 116 -4.56 -1.81 4.59
C VAL A 116 -3.66 -0.64 4.20
N ASP A 117 -3.27 -0.56 2.91
CA ASP A 117 -2.29 0.42 2.46
C ASP A 117 -2.65 1.09 1.13
N ALA A 118 -2.48 0.44 -0.01
CA ALA A 118 -2.38 1.09 -1.32
C ALA A 118 -3.63 1.88 -1.74
N ALA A 119 -4.85 1.43 -1.43
CA ALA A 119 -6.09 2.13 -1.78
C ALA A 119 -6.46 3.30 -0.84
N ILE A 120 -5.60 3.62 0.16
CA ILE A 120 -5.89 4.61 1.19
C ILE A 120 -4.88 5.76 1.12
N GLY A 121 -5.39 7.00 1.12
CA GLY A 121 -4.55 8.19 1.17
C GLY A 121 -4.42 8.95 -0.14
N GLY A 122 -5.15 8.52 -1.19
CA GLY A 122 -5.41 9.30 -2.40
C GLY A 122 -4.23 9.45 -3.36
N LYS A 123 -3.12 8.75 -3.16
CA LYS A 123 -2.04 8.68 -4.14
C LYS A 123 -2.50 7.77 -5.28
N ASN A 124 -2.66 8.31 -6.48
CA ASN A 124 -3.07 7.57 -7.67
C ASN A 124 -2.09 7.87 -8.79
N GLY A 125 -1.60 6.86 -9.48
CA GLY A 125 -0.59 7.11 -10.50
C GLY A 125 -0.18 5.86 -11.26
N VAL A 126 0.64 6.11 -12.27
CA VAL A 126 1.15 5.08 -13.16
C VAL A 126 2.65 5.26 -13.37
N ASN A 127 3.26 4.23 -13.90
CA ASN A 127 4.67 4.20 -14.22
C ASN A 127 4.97 4.98 -15.52
N LEU A 128 6.18 5.52 -15.60
CA LEU A 128 6.73 6.10 -16.80
C LEU A 128 8.06 5.42 -17.08
N ASP A 129 8.12 4.68 -18.17
CA ASP A 129 9.25 3.83 -18.52
C ASP A 129 9.62 2.88 -17.35
N SER A 130 10.85 2.95 -16.84
CA SER A 130 11.33 2.17 -15.69
C SER A 130 11.08 2.83 -14.33
N PHE A 131 10.43 4.00 -14.29
CA PHE A 131 10.20 4.75 -13.07
C PHE A 131 8.79 4.50 -12.53
N LYS A 132 8.69 3.89 -11.35
CA LYS A 132 7.41 3.59 -10.70
C LYS A 132 6.72 4.88 -10.21
N ASN A 133 5.39 4.93 -10.37
CA ASN A 133 4.49 5.95 -9.82
C ASN A 133 4.88 7.41 -10.16
N MET A 134 5.55 7.63 -11.31
CA MET A 134 6.11 8.93 -11.67
C MET A 134 5.08 9.92 -12.17
N VAL A 135 3.97 9.43 -12.72
CA VAL A 135 2.89 10.26 -13.24
C VAL A 135 1.62 9.97 -12.45
N GLY A 136 1.12 10.97 -11.75
CA GLY A 136 -0.05 10.76 -10.89
C GLY A 136 -0.58 12.03 -10.25
N VAL A 137 -1.56 11.84 -9.39
CA VAL A 137 -2.24 12.90 -8.65
C VAL A 137 -2.49 12.47 -7.21
N ILE A 138 -2.64 13.44 -6.31
CA ILE A 138 -3.17 13.19 -4.97
C ILE A 138 -4.64 13.60 -4.99
N ARG A 139 -5.53 12.61 -5.04
CA ARG A 139 -6.98 12.82 -5.04
C ARG A 139 -7.68 11.67 -4.30
N GLN A 140 -8.49 12.02 -3.31
CA GLN A 140 -9.22 11.02 -2.54
C GLN A 140 -10.39 10.44 -3.34
N PRO A 141 -10.66 9.12 -3.23
CA PRO A 141 -11.92 8.54 -3.68
C PRO A 141 -13.08 9.07 -2.85
N GLU A 142 -14.30 9.02 -3.40
CA GLU A 142 -15.53 9.30 -2.65
C GLU A 142 -15.71 8.30 -1.50
N ALA A 143 -15.32 7.04 -1.72
CA ALA A 143 -15.23 6.01 -0.70
C ALA A 143 -14.25 4.89 -1.10
N THR A 144 -13.63 4.25 -0.10
CA THR A 144 -12.94 2.97 -0.22
C THR A 144 -13.75 1.93 0.54
N PHE A 145 -14.27 0.94 -0.19
CA PHE A 145 -15.14 -0.12 0.35
C PHE A 145 -14.29 -1.33 0.75
N ILE A 146 -14.07 -1.51 2.03
CA ILE A 146 -13.32 -2.66 2.58
C ILE A 146 -14.29 -3.82 2.77
N CYS A 147 -14.22 -4.78 1.87
CA CYS A 147 -15.04 -5.99 1.86
C CYS A 147 -14.19 -7.20 2.25
N PRO A 148 -14.66 -8.11 3.12
CA PRO A 148 -13.87 -9.27 3.56
C PRO A 148 -13.77 -10.36 2.50
N GLU A 149 -14.80 -10.54 1.67
CA GLU A 149 -14.93 -11.68 0.75
C GLU A 149 -13.76 -11.83 -0.25
N PRO A 150 -13.16 -10.76 -0.81
CA PRO A 150 -12.03 -10.92 -1.71
C PRO A 150 -10.80 -11.61 -1.08
N LEU A 151 -10.60 -11.47 0.24
CA LEU A 151 -9.47 -12.09 0.93
C LEU A 151 -9.61 -13.62 1.04
N GLU A 152 -10.82 -14.16 0.96
CA GLU A 152 -11.06 -15.61 1.02
C GLU A 152 -10.40 -16.35 -0.15
N THR A 153 -10.34 -15.70 -1.32
CA THR A 153 -9.78 -16.28 -2.56
C THR A 153 -8.39 -15.75 -2.89
N LEU A 154 -7.84 -14.84 -2.08
CA LEU A 154 -6.53 -14.23 -2.33
C LEU A 154 -5.41 -15.29 -2.21
N PRO A 155 -4.50 -15.43 -3.19
CA PRO A 155 -3.37 -16.34 -3.10
C PRO A 155 -2.47 -16.07 -1.88
N ASP A 156 -1.89 -17.12 -1.30
CA ASP A 156 -1.04 -17.02 -0.10
C ASP A 156 0.16 -16.07 -0.30
N THR A 157 0.73 -16.03 -1.50
CA THR A 157 1.82 -15.10 -1.83
C THR A 157 1.40 -13.64 -1.72
N GLN A 158 0.17 -13.32 -2.10
CA GLN A 158 -0.41 -11.99 -1.98
C GLN A 158 -0.84 -11.68 -0.53
N MET A 159 -1.28 -12.69 0.23
CA MET A 159 -1.52 -12.55 1.67
C MET A 159 -0.24 -12.18 2.41
N VAL A 160 0.87 -12.87 2.13
CA VAL A 160 2.19 -12.56 2.71
C VAL A 160 2.61 -11.12 2.38
N SER A 161 2.39 -10.67 1.13
CA SER A 161 2.71 -9.30 0.75
C SER A 161 1.94 -8.26 1.58
N GLY A 162 0.64 -8.47 1.78
CA GLY A 162 -0.19 -7.57 2.60
C GLY A 162 0.08 -7.68 4.10
N ALA A 163 0.52 -8.85 4.58
CA ALA A 163 0.82 -9.08 5.99
C ALA A 163 1.95 -8.17 6.51
N ALA A 164 2.97 -7.92 5.69
CA ALA A 164 4.05 -7.00 6.05
C ALA A 164 3.53 -5.58 6.32
N GLU A 165 2.64 -5.08 5.47
CA GLU A 165 2.04 -3.75 5.62
C GLU A 165 1.04 -3.67 6.79
N LEU A 166 0.28 -4.76 7.03
CA LEU A 166 -0.60 -4.86 8.20
C LEU A 166 0.22 -4.75 9.50
N LEU A 167 1.29 -5.54 9.64
CA LEU A 167 2.17 -5.50 10.80
C LEU A 167 2.90 -4.16 10.91
N LYS A 168 3.39 -3.60 9.80
CA LYS A 168 4.01 -2.27 9.77
C LYS A 168 3.07 -1.22 10.36
N THR A 169 1.80 -1.22 9.96
CA THR A 169 0.82 -0.25 10.44
C THR A 169 0.66 -0.31 11.95
N PHE A 170 0.66 -1.50 12.54
CA PHE A 170 0.56 -1.64 14.00
C PHE A 170 1.87 -1.38 14.74
N ILE A 171 3.04 -1.58 14.10
CA ILE A 171 4.33 -1.14 14.67
C ILE A 171 4.39 0.39 14.77
N ILE A 172 3.76 1.11 13.84
CA ILE A 172 3.73 2.58 13.83
C ILE A 172 2.71 3.13 14.84
N ASN A 173 1.59 2.45 14.99
CA ASN A 173 0.46 2.92 15.80
C ASN A 173 0.63 2.54 17.27
N ASN A 174 0.35 3.47 18.16
CA ASN A 174 0.45 3.29 19.63
C ASN A 174 -0.63 2.34 20.21
N ASP A 175 -0.83 1.20 19.55
CA ASP A 175 -1.76 0.14 19.95
C ASP A 175 -1.12 -1.24 19.74
N ASN A 176 -0.40 -1.70 20.75
CA ASN A 176 0.33 -2.95 20.71
C ASN A 176 -0.60 -4.18 20.64
N ASP A 177 -1.83 -4.10 21.17
CA ASP A 177 -2.74 -5.24 21.20
C ASP A 177 -3.09 -5.73 19.79
N ASN A 178 -3.32 -4.81 18.85
CA ASN A 178 -3.62 -5.19 17.48
C ASN A 178 -2.41 -5.79 16.76
N TYR A 179 -1.18 -5.39 17.11
CA TYR A 179 0.01 -6.04 16.59
C TYR A 179 0.06 -7.53 16.96
N PHE A 180 -0.12 -7.86 18.24
CA PHE A 180 -0.07 -9.25 18.69
C PHE A 180 -1.24 -10.09 18.15
N LYS A 181 -2.45 -9.52 18.08
CA LYS A 181 -3.59 -10.16 17.42
C LYS A 181 -3.32 -10.44 15.95
N ALA A 182 -2.67 -9.51 15.23
CA ALA A 182 -2.31 -9.70 13.83
C ALA A 182 -1.25 -10.81 13.66
N VAL A 183 -0.22 -10.84 14.52
CA VAL A 183 0.77 -11.92 14.53
C VAL A 183 0.09 -13.29 14.74
N ASP A 184 -0.79 -13.42 15.73
CA ASP A 184 -1.49 -14.69 16.03
C ASP A 184 -2.41 -15.12 14.87
N ALA A 185 -3.16 -14.18 14.27
CA ALA A 185 -4.02 -14.45 13.13
C ALA A 185 -3.23 -14.90 11.91
N LEU A 186 -2.15 -14.19 11.57
CA LEU A 186 -1.29 -14.50 10.42
C LEU A 186 -0.55 -15.84 10.62
N LYS A 187 -0.02 -16.09 11.81
CA LYS A 187 0.63 -17.36 12.18
C LYS A 187 -0.30 -18.56 12.03
N SER A 188 -1.57 -18.39 12.40
CA SER A 188 -2.60 -19.42 12.21
C SER A 188 -3.17 -19.50 10.79
N LYS A 189 -2.67 -18.65 9.86
CA LYS A 189 -3.15 -18.51 8.49
C LYS A 189 -4.66 -18.20 8.41
N SER A 190 -5.17 -17.46 9.40
CA SER A 190 -6.55 -17.01 9.38
C SER A 190 -6.85 -16.13 8.16
N ARG A 191 -8.00 -16.36 7.55
CA ARG A 191 -8.57 -15.48 6.50
C ARG A 191 -9.56 -14.47 7.09
N ASP A 192 -9.98 -14.68 8.32
CA ASP A 192 -10.83 -13.73 9.06
C ASP A 192 -9.95 -12.64 9.68
N LEU A 193 -9.56 -11.69 8.83
CA LEU A 193 -8.76 -10.52 9.19
C LEU A 193 -9.59 -9.23 9.26
N GLY A 194 -10.90 -9.30 9.05
CA GLY A 194 -11.79 -8.14 8.92
C GLY A 194 -11.59 -7.06 10.01
N PRO A 195 -11.65 -7.40 11.30
CA PRO A 195 -11.42 -6.42 12.37
C PRO A 195 -10.03 -5.77 12.34
N LEU A 196 -8.99 -6.54 12.03
CA LEU A 196 -7.60 -6.06 11.95
C LEU A 196 -7.38 -5.15 10.73
N VAL A 197 -7.96 -5.53 9.60
CA VAL A 197 -7.95 -4.71 8.37
C VAL A 197 -8.68 -3.39 8.62
N ALA A 198 -9.82 -3.43 9.31
CA ALA A 198 -10.57 -2.23 9.67
C ALA A 198 -9.75 -1.25 10.51
N GLU A 199 -9.07 -1.74 11.54
CA GLU A 199 -8.23 -0.89 12.38
C GLU A 199 -6.99 -0.38 11.63
N ALA A 200 -6.31 -1.22 10.84
CA ALA A 200 -5.18 -0.78 10.04
C ALA A 200 -5.57 0.30 9.01
N ALA A 201 -6.70 0.10 8.31
CA ALA A 201 -7.24 1.09 7.37
C ALA A 201 -7.55 2.42 8.05
N LYS A 202 -8.14 2.38 9.26
CA LYS A 202 -8.44 3.57 10.07
C LYS A 202 -7.17 4.30 10.52
N VAL A 203 -6.15 3.58 10.98
CA VAL A 203 -4.85 4.16 11.34
C VAL A 203 -4.25 4.88 10.15
N LYS A 204 -4.15 4.21 8.98
CA LYS A 204 -3.59 4.82 7.79
C LYS A 204 -4.39 6.02 7.31
N ALA A 205 -5.72 5.92 7.29
CA ALA A 205 -6.58 7.03 6.92
C ALA A 205 -6.40 8.23 7.84
N GLY A 206 -6.29 8.02 9.15
CA GLY A 206 -6.03 9.07 10.12
C GLY A 206 -4.70 9.80 9.85
N ILE A 207 -3.62 9.06 9.66
CA ILE A 207 -2.31 9.63 9.34
C ILE A 207 -2.34 10.40 8.00
N ALA A 208 -2.90 9.79 6.94
CA ALA A 208 -2.98 10.42 5.62
C ALA A 208 -3.92 11.63 5.58
N SER A 209 -4.95 11.66 6.43
CA SER A 209 -5.87 12.80 6.58
C SER A 209 -5.18 14.03 7.17
N ARG A 210 -4.31 13.83 8.18
CA ARG A 210 -3.56 14.90 8.83
C ARG A 210 -2.37 15.40 8.01
N ASP A 211 -1.81 14.55 7.15
CA ASP A 211 -0.64 14.90 6.33
C ASP A 211 -0.77 14.34 4.89
N PRO A 212 -1.67 14.90 4.05
CA PRO A 212 -1.93 14.38 2.72
C PRO A 212 -0.71 14.43 1.78
N GLU A 213 0.18 15.41 1.96
CA GLU A 213 1.35 15.66 1.10
C GLU A 213 2.64 15.01 1.59
N GLU A 214 2.59 14.30 2.76
CA GLU A 214 3.75 13.59 3.32
C GLU A 214 4.93 14.48 3.70
N HIS A 215 4.62 15.65 4.28
CA HIS A 215 5.66 16.56 4.79
C HIS A 215 6.05 16.29 6.25
N GLY A 216 5.23 15.53 6.99
CA GLY A 216 5.38 15.30 8.44
C GLY A 216 5.09 13.86 8.86
N GLU A 217 4.01 13.67 9.62
CA GLU A 217 3.62 12.39 10.24
C GLU A 217 3.49 11.23 9.25
N ARG A 218 2.99 11.49 8.03
CA ARG A 218 2.82 10.45 7.00
C ARG A 218 4.14 9.78 6.59
N ARG A 219 5.30 10.45 6.82
CA ARG A 219 6.62 9.84 6.61
C ARG A 219 6.84 8.59 7.47
N LEU A 220 6.19 8.49 8.63
CA LEU A 220 6.27 7.31 9.50
C LEU A 220 5.79 6.03 8.80
N LEU A 221 4.86 6.15 7.83
CA LEU A 221 4.42 5.03 7.00
C LEU A 221 5.55 4.40 6.16
N ASN A 222 6.68 5.10 6.02
CA ASN A 222 7.86 4.60 5.31
C ASN A 222 8.79 3.74 6.20
N LEU A 223 8.32 3.25 7.35
CA LEU A 223 9.07 2.28 8.15
C LEU A 223 9.52 1.10 7.28
N GLY A 224 10.82 0.84 7.25
CA GLY A 224 11.44 -0.21 6.44
C GLY A 224 11.62 0.12 4.94
N HIS A 225 10.94 1.14 4.40
CA HIS A 225 10.89 1.40 2.95
C HIS A 225 12.23 1.84 2.34
N THR A 226 13.09 2.53 3.09
CA THR A 226 14.41 2.92 2.58
C THR A 226 15.25 1.68 2.20
N PHE A 227 15.20 0.64 3.03
CA PHE A 227 15.84 -0.65 2.73
C PHE A 227 15.04 -1.45 1.69
N ALA A 228 13.72 -1.47 1.79
CA ALA A 228 12.85 -2.19 0.87
C ALA A 228 13.05 -1.75 -0.59
N HIS A 229 13.07 -0.47 -0.88
CA HIS A 229 13.33 0.05 -2.23
C HIS A 229 14.71 -0.35 -2.77
N ALA A 230 15.74 -0.39 -1.89
CA ALA A 230 17.05 -0.88 -2.29
C ALA A 230 17.00 -2.38 -2.63
N ILE A 231 16.28 -3.19 -1.85
CA ILE A 231 16.08 -4.63 -2.07
C ILE A 231 15.31 -4.86 -3.39
N GLU A 232 14.20 -4.18 -3.61
CA GLU A 232 13.42 -4.28 -4.86
C GLU A 232 14.28 -3.99 -6.09
N LYS A 233 15.06 -2.91 -6.01
CA LYS A 233 15.94 -2.49 -7.10
C LYS A 233 17.07 -3.48 -7.38
N LEU A 234 17.71 -4.01 -6.34
CA LEU A 234 18.80 -4.99 -6.48
C LEU A 234 18.32 -6.36 -6.94
N SER A 235 17.09 -6.73 -6.56
CA SER A 235 16.46 -7.98 -6.97
C SER A 235 15.84 -7.93 -8.37
N GLU A 236 15.92 -6.78 -9.07
CA GLU A 236 15.22 -6.55 -10.35
C GLU A 236 13.74 -6.94 -10.25
N GLU A 237 13.10 -6.57 -9.13
CA GLU A 237 11.69 -6.83 -8.80
C GLU A 237 11.32 -8.32 -8.63
N SER A 238 12.31 -9.24 -8.55
CA SER A 238 12.03 -10.64 -8.25
C SER A 238 11.58 -10.87 -6.80
N ILE A 239 11.91 -9.94 -5.89
CA ILE A 239 11.40 -9.90 -4.52
C ILE A 239 10.20 -8.93 -4.48
N GLY A 240 9.03 -9.44 -4.10
CA GLY A 240 7.81 -8.64 -4.05
C GLY A 240 7.85 -7.57 -2.94
N HIS A 241 7.08 -6.48 -3.15
CA HIS A 241 7.06 -5.31 -2.27
C HIS A 241 6.93 -5.67 -0.77
N GLY A 242 5.91 -6.41 -0.38
CA GLY A 242 5.72 -6.75 1.04
C GLY A 242 6.83 -7.62 1.63
N GLN A 243 7.48 -8.45 0.80
CA GLN A 243 8.66 -9.21 1.22
C GLN A 243 9.84 -8.27 1.48
N ALA A 244 10.07 -7.32 0.58
CA ALA A 244 11.11 -6.31 0.74
C ALA A 244 10.86 -5.42 1.97
N VAL A 245 9.61 -5.02 2.22
CA VAL A 245 9.20 -4.24 3.40
C VAL A 245 9.43 -5.04 4.69
N ALA A 246 9.10 -6.33 4.72
CA ALA A 246 9.36 -7.19 5.88
C ALA A 246 10.86 -7.22 6.25
N MET A 247 11.72 -7.51 5.27
CA MET A 247 13.18 -7.47 5.47
C MET A 247 13.67 -6.09 5.86
N GLY A 248 13.13 -5.04 5.23
CA GLY A 248 13.47 -3.66 5.51
C GLY A 248 13.12 -3.21 6.94
N ILE A 249 12.01 -3.69 7.50
CA ILE A 249 11.63 -3.42 8.90
C ILE A 249 12.62 -4.07 9.87
N ILE A 250 13.07 -5.30 9.59
CA ILE A 250 14.07 -5.97 10.43
C ILE A 250 15.40 -5.21 10.39
N LEU A 251 15.83 -4.76 9.21
CA LEU A 251 17.05 -3.94 9.08
C LEU A 251 16.92 -2.60 9.80
N ALA A 252 15.75 -1.95 9.71
CA ALA A 252 15.47 -0.72 10.45
C ALA A 252 15.50 -0.93 11.97
N ALA A 253 14.99 -2.07 12.45
CA ALA A 253 15.05 -2.42 13.86
C ALA A 253 16.49 -2.67 14.35
N ARG A 254 17.29 -3.40 13.57
CA ARG A 254 18.73 -3.60 13.86
C ARG A 254 19.49 -2.26 13.89
N LEU A 255 19.21 -1.38 12.92
CA LEU A 255 19.79 -0.04 12.90
C LEU A 255 19.34 0.78 14.12
N SER A 256 18.09 0.69 14.51
CA SER A 256 17.53 1.37 15.68
C SER A 256 18.25 0.98 16.99
N GLU A 257 18.54 -0.31 17.17
CA GLU A 257 19.32 -0.80 18.31
C GLU A 257 20.77 -0.28 18.28
N LYS A 258 21.41 -0.27 17.10
CA LYS A 258 22.79 0.20 16.93
C LYS A 258 22.95 1.70 17.18
N VAL A 259 21.96 2.51 16.86
CA VAL A 259 21.99 3.98 17.16
C VAL A 259 21.44 4.30 18.55
N GLY A 260 21.03 3.30 19.33
CA GLY A 260 20.51 3.46 20.68
C GLY A 260 19.11 4.10 20.74
N THR A 261 18.34 4.05 19.67
CA THR A 261 16.93 4.51 19.64
C THR A 261 16.01 3.46 20.25
N ALA A 262 16.25 2.18 19.96
CA ALA A 262 15.54 1.06 20.55
C ALA A 262 16.36 0.31 21.58
N GLU A 263 15.69 -0.36 22.52
CA GLU A 263 16.35 -1.30 23.44
C GLU A 263 16.78 -2.56 22.67
N PHE A 264 17.88 -3.16 23.13
CA PHE A 264 18.40 -4.41 22.57
C PHE A 264 17.36 -5.54 22.66
N GLY A 265 17.16 -6.27 21.57
CA GLY A 265 16.23 -7.39 21.47
C GLY A 265 14.97 -7.10 20.67
N LEU A 266 14.68 -5.84 20.32
CA LEU A 266 13.53 -5.48 19.48
C LEU A 266 13.63 -6.14 18.09
N SER A 267 14.80 -6.08 17.45
CA SER A 267 15.03 -6.67 16.12
C SER A 267 14.83 -8.19 16.14
N ALA A 268 15.36 -8.89 17.15
CA ALA A 268 15.19 -10.33 17.32
C ALA A 268 13.72 -10.71 17.56
N ARG A 269 12.97 -9.89 18.31
CA ARG A 269 11.54 -10.08 18.53
C ARG A 269 10.76 -9.93 17.23
N LEU A 270 10.94 -8.85 16.49
CA LEU A 270 10.26 -8.62 15.22
C LEU A 270 10.61 -9.70 14.20
N GLU A 271 11.88 -10.13 14.15
CA GLU A 271 12.32 -11.21 13.28
C GLU A 271 11.61 -12.53 13.60
N SER A 272 11.49 -12.88 14.88
CA SER A 272 10.76 -14.08 15.32
C SER A 272 9.28 -14.03 14.95
N ASP A 273 8.63 -12.90 15.19
CA ASP A 273 7.21 -12.70 14.89
C ASP A 273 6.95 -12.76 13.37
N PHE A 274 7.80 -12.10 12.57
CA PHE A 274 7.69 -12.09 11.10
C PHE A 274 7.91 -13.49 10.49
N LYS A 275 8.93 -14.22 10.95
CA LYS A 275 9.16 -15.62 10.55
C LYS A 275 7.95 -16.50 10.88
N ALA A 276 7.36 -16.32 12.06
CA ALA A 276 6.17 -17.07 12.46
C ALA A 276 4.95 -16.78 11.56
N CYS A 277 4.86 -15.56 10.99
CA CYS A 277 3.85 -15.16 10.02
C CYS A 277 4.17 -15.61 8.57
N GLY A 278 5.30 -16.30 8.32
CA GLY A 278 5.73 -16.72 7.00
C GLY A 278 6.37 -15.60 6.16
N LEU A 279 6.77 -14.49 6.78
CA LEU A 279 7.45 -13.38 6.14
C LEU A 279 8.97 -13.63 6.07
N PRO A 280 9.65 -13.26 4.97
CA PRO A 280 11.10 -13.29 4.90
C PRO A 280 11.70 -12.21 5.80
N THR A 281 12.78 -12.56 6.49
CA THR A 281 13.47 -11.65 7.43
C THR A 281 14.94 -11.48 7.11
N GLU A 282 15.48 -12.32 6.23
CA GLU A 282 16.88 -12.30 5.82
C GLU A 282 17.02 -11.63 4.45
N CYS A 283 17.76 -10.53 4.40
CA CYS A 283 18.06 -9.85 3.15
C CYS A 283 19.18 -10.60 2.40
N PRO A 284 18.98 -10.94 1.11
CA PRO A 284 20.01 -11.63 0.33
C PRO A 284 21.17 -10.72 -0.11
N PHE A 285 21.08 -9.41 0.12
CA PHE A 285 22.08 -8.42 -0.30
C PHE A 285 22.85 -7.89 0.89
N GLY A 286 24.16 -7.65 0.70
CA GLY A 286 25.00 -7.00 1.70
C GLY A 286 24.63 -5.51 1.89
N ILE A 287 24.92 -4.98 3.08
CA ILE A 287 24.60 -3.56 3.40
C ILE A 287 25.34 -2.61 2.45
N SER A 288 26.60 -2.91 2.11
CA SER A 288 27.38 -2.12 1.15
C SER A 288 26.78 -2.11 -0.26
N GLU A 289 26.18 -3.21 -0.71
CA GLU A 289 25.43 -3.27 -1.99
C GLU A 289 24.18 -2.39 -1.93
N MET A 290 23.39 -2.53 -0.86
CA MET A 290 22.19 -1.71 -0.65
C MET A 290 22.52 -0.22 -0.57
N ALA A 291 23.65 0.17 0.02
CA ALA A 291 24.13 1.54 0.06
C ALA A 291 24.24 2.18 -1.33
N GLY A 292 24.75 1.43 -2.31
CA GLY A 292 24.83 1.85 -3.70
C GLY A 292 23.46 2.11 -4.34
N ALA A 293 22.46 1.31 -4.00
CA ALA A 293 21.08 1.46 -4.47
C ALA A 293 20.37 2.63 -3.80
N MET A 294 20.55 2.83 -2.48
CA MET A 294 19.99 3.94 -1.71
C MET A 294 20.50 5.31 -2.17
N LYS A 295 21.80 5.44 -2.49
CA LYS A 295 22.38 6.70 -2.99
C LYS A 295 21.83 7.13 -4.34
N LYS A 296 21.49 6.19 -5.22
CA LYS A 296 20.96 6.49 -6.55
C LYS A 296 19.50 6.99 -6.51
N ASP A 297 18.75 6.64 -5.49
CA ASP A 297 17.34 7.02 -5.36
C ASP A 297 17.16 8.48 -4.90
N LYS A 298 18.16 9.06 -4.24
CA LYS A 298 18.11 10.44 -3.70
C LYS A 298 19.14 11.34 -4.36
N LYS A 299 18.82 11.83 -5.55
CA LYS A 299 19.63 12.78 -6.37
C LYS A 299 19.64 14.23 -5.85
N ALA A 300 19.49 14.52 -4.58
CA ALA A 300 19.56 15.90 -4.10
C ALA A 300 20.13 15.99 -2.69
N GLU A 301 21.11 16.90 -2.56
CA GLU A 301 21.56 17.57 -1.32
C GLU A 301 22.12 16.69 -0.21
N GLY A 302 23.41 16.31 -0.32
CA GLY A 302 24.15 15.71 0.79
C GLY A 302 23.69 14.29 1.10
N SER A 303 24.55 13.47 1.57
CA SER A 303 24.36 12.05 1.86
C SER A 303 23.36 11.71 2.99
N ILE A 304 22.52 12.63 3.44
CA ILE A 304 21.57 12.43 4.54
C ILE A 304 20.28 11.77 4.06
N VAL A 305 19.89 10.71 4.73
CA VAL A 305 18.66 9.95 4.50
C VAL A 305 17.81 9.97 5.78
N HIS A 306 16.51 10.28 5.63
CA HIS A 306 15.56 10.23 6.72
C HIS A 306 15.09 8.78 6.92
N PHE A 307 15.61 8.10 7.93
CA PHE A 307 15.17 6.76 8.29
C PHE A 307 14.02 6.84 9.29
N VAL A 308 13.03 5.99 9.10
CA VAL A 308 12.01 5.69 10.11
C VAL A 308 12.50 4.47 10.89
N LEU A 309 12.71 4.61 12.18
CA LEU A 309 13.28 3.60 13.05
C LEU A 309 12.29 3.24 14.16
N PRO A 310 12.03 1.95 14.42
CA PRO A 310 11.16 1.54 15.52
C PRO A 310 11.89 1.73 16.86
N VAL A 311 11.25 2.42 17.80
CA VAL A 311 11.67 2.54 19.20
C VAL A 311 11.18 1.33 19.99
N SER A 312 9.93 0.97 19.76
CA SER A 312 9.26 -0.21 20.29
C SER A 312 8.12 -0.60 19.34
N ILE A 313 7.47 -1.71 19.57
CA ILE A 313 6.19 -1.99 18.90
C ILE A 313 5.20 -0.91 19.34
N GLY A 314 4.59 -0.22 18.39
CA GLY A 314 3.67 0.90 18.63
C GLY A 314 4.31 2.28 18.66
N HIS A 315 5.62 2.38 18.54
CA HIS A 315 6.33 3.67 18.54
C HIS A 315 7.49 3.68 17.57
N VAL A 316 7.53 4.67 16.68
CA VAL A 316 8.60 4.89 15.70
C VAL A 316 9.03 6.35 15.71
N GLU A 317 10.28 6.60 15.34
CA GLU A 317 10.87 7.95 15.21
C GLU A 317 11.59 8.09 13.87
N THR A 318 11.73 9.33 13.41
CA THR A 318 12.61 9.65 12.27
C THR A 318 14.01 9.99 12.75
N ARG A 319 15.03 9.46 12.03
CA ARG A 319 16.44 9.77 12.26
C ARG A 319 17.13 10.09 10.95
N ASP A 320 17.92 11.16 10.99
CA ASP A 320 18.74 11.60 9.88
C ASP A 320 20.10 10.93 9.98
N LEU A 321 20.44 10.08 9.02
CA LEU A 321 21.71 9.36 8.96
C LEU A 321 22.27 9.43 7.55
N THR A 322 23.60 9.46 7.45
CA THR A 322 24.25 9.25 6.16
C THR A 322 24.27 7.77 5.81
N VAL A 323 24.31 7.46 4.51
CA VAL A 323 24.41 6.06 4.05
C VAL A 323 25.69 5.41 4.57
N GLU A 324 26.78 6.16 4.70
CA GLU A 324 28.06 5.72 5.24
C GLU A 324 27.94 5.33 6.72
N GLU A 325 27.23 6.12 7.54
CA GLU A 325 26.97 5.77 8.95
C GLU A 325 26.16 4.48 9.06
N VAL A 326 25.13 4.31 8.23
CA VAL A 326 24.29 3.09 8.21
C VAL A 326 25.14 1.86 7.88
N VAL A 327 26.00 1.94 6.86
CA VAL A 327 26.90 0.83 6.51
C VAL A 327 27.80 0.49 7.71
N LYS A 328 28.47 1.48 8.28
CA LYS A 328 29.38 1.28 9.43
C LYS A 328 28.67 0.63 10.62
N LEU A 329 27.43 1.04 10.90
CA LEU A 329 26.67 0.56 12.06
C LEU A 329 26.15 -0.88 11.86
N LEU A 330 25.73 -1.24 10.65
CA LEU A 330 25.14 -2.54 10.37
C LEU A 330 26.18 -3.62 9.99
N GLU A 331 27.40 -3.24 9.60
CA GLU A 331 28.51 -4.17 9.35
C GLU A 331 29.37 -4.42 10.61
N ALA A 332 29.22 -3.60 11.68
CA ALA A 332 29.86 -3.77 12.97
C ALA A 332 29.10 -4.75 13.88
#